data_1a31b39c39d0333831fe82368576eb91
#
_entry.id   1a31b39c39d0333831fe82368576eb91
#
_cell.length_a   1.000
_cell.length_b   1.000
_cell.length_c   1.000
_cell.angle_alpha   90.00
_cell.angle_beta   90.00
_cell.angle_gamma   90.00
#
_symmetry.space_group_name_H-M   'P 1'
#
loop_
_entity.id
_entity.type
_entity.pdbx_description
1 polymer ?
#
loop_
_entity_poly.entity_id
_entity_poly.type
_entity_poly.pdbx_seq_one_letter_code
_entity_poly.pdbx_strand_id
1 'polypeptide(L)'
;MIPAHWIEHRRSDDRELIGWVELDTHAPQLLPYNRLGQPLELVDSWDEAEAAIDAIGLRCLNGRFQYRTDDGEELTVRIKHVYDDRIVLTTALTDAVEDVGEEITIPFPAPAALR
;
A
#
# COMPACT_ATOMS: atom_id res chain seq x y z
N MET A 1 -8.37 -5.61 -5.85
CA MET A 1 -7.60 -6.71 -6.46
C MET A 1 -6.49 -6.16 -7.34
N ILE A 2 -5.31 -6.74 -7.27
CA ILE A 2 -4.16 -6.31 -8.08
C ILE A 2 -4.41 -6.65 -9.55
N PRO A 3 -4.15 -5.71 -10.48
CA PRO A 3 -4.18 -6.03 -11.90
C PRO A 3 -3.21 -7.16 -12.24
N ALA A 4 -3.64 -8.09 -13.08
CA ALA A 4 -2.85 -9.29 -13.39
C ALA A 4 -1.52 -8.99 -14.09
N HIS A 5 -1.43 -7.83 -14.76
CA HIS A 5 -0.22 -7.46 -15.49
C HIS A 5 0.85 -6.77 -14.63
N TRP A 6 0.55 -6.50 -13.36
CA TRP A 6 1.56 -5.97 -12.44
C TRP A 6 2.50 -7.09 -12.01
N ILE A 7 3.79 -6.81 -12.02
CA ILE A 7 4.82 -7.80 -11.69
C ILE A 7 5.18 -7.66 -10.22
N GLU A 8 5.09 -8.75 -9.48
CA GLU A 8 5.43 -8.76 -8.05
C GLU A 8 6.92 -8.51 -7.84
N HIS A 9 7.23 -7.69 -6.85
CA HIS A 9 8.60 -7.52 -6.37
C HIS A 9 8.70 -7.99 -4.93
N ARG A 10 9.58 -8.94 -4.70
CA ARG A 10 9.84 -9.52 -3.38
C ARG A 10 11.24 -9.17 -2.93
N ARG A 11 11.40 -8.86 -1.65
CA ARG A 11 12.74 -8.54 -1.15
C ARG A 11 13.58 -9.81 -1.05
N SER A 12 14.90 -9.65 -1.18
CA SER A 12 15.83 -10.79 -1.27
C SER A 12 16.02 -11.52 0.06
N ASP A 13 15.84 -10.85 1.19
CA ASP A 13 16.15 -11.39 2.51
C ASP A 13 15.24 -12.57 2.89
N ASP A 14 13.93 -12.40 2.73
CA ASP A 14 12.93 -13.35 3.21
C ASP A 14 11.87 -13.67 2.17
N ARG A 15 11.99 -13.14 0.95
CA ARG A 15 11.05 -13.32 -0.15
C ARG A 15 9.67 -12.73 0.12
N GLU A 16 9.59 -11.79 1.04
CA GLU A 16 8.32 -11.12 1.33
C GLU A 16 7.93 -10.19 0.20
N LEU A 17 6.65 -10.20 -0.18
CA LEU A 17 6.11 -9.30 -1.20
C LEU A 17 6.07 -7.87 -0.66
N ILE A 18 6.75 -6.94 -1.34
CA ILE A 18 6.86 -5.56 -0.89
C ILE A 18 6.36 -4.53 -1.91
N GLY A 19 5.97 -4.96 -3.09
CA GLY A 19 5.41 -4.05 -4.10
C GLY A 19 5.26 -4.70 -5.44
N TRP A 20 4.99 -3.86 -6.46
CA TRP A 20 4.79 -4.30 -7.84
C TRP A 20 5.41 -3.31 -8.81
N VAL A 21 5.61 -3.74 -10.03
CA VAL A 21 6.07 -2.88 -11.13
C VAL A 21 5.13 -3.06 -12.32
N GLU A 22 4.69 -1.96 -12.89
CA GLU A 22 3.85 -1.94 -14.08
C GLU A 22 4.66 -1.43 -15.26
N LEU A 23 4.66 -2.17 -16.37
CA LEU A 23 5.54 -1.92 -17.52
C LEU A 23 4.83 -1.24 -18.71
N ASP A 24 3.52 -1.35 -18.82
CA ASP A 24 2.83 -1.08 -20.09
C ASP A 24 2.30 0.34 -20.25
N THR A 25 1.64 0.86 -19.22
CA THR A 25 0.87 2.11 -19.34
C THR A 25 1.74 3.33 -19.62
N HIS A 26 2.97 3.34 -19.08
CA HIS A 26 3.88 4.48 -19.20
C HIS A 26 5.14 4.16 -19.99
N ALA A 27 5.13 3.07 -20.77
CA ALA A 27 6.30 2.63 -21.52
C ALA A 27 6.90 3.77 -22.36
N PRO A 28 8.23 3.89 -22.45
CA PRO A 28 9.24 2.96 -21.95
C PRO A 28 9.57 3.09 -20.46
N GLN A 29 8.92 3.99 -19.75
CA GLN A 29 9.11 4.13 -18.31
C GLN A 29 8.34 3.07 -17.55
N LEU A 30 8.79 2.79 -16.32
CA LEU A 30 8.16 1.83 -15.43
C LEU A 30 7.54 2.56 -14.23
N LEU A 31 6.41 2.06 -13.75
CA LEU A 31 5.75 2.62 -12.57
C LEU A 31 5.80 1.61 -11.44
N PRO A 32 6.61 1.87 -10.41
CA PRO A 32 6.60 1.02 -9.21
C PRO A 32 5.46 1.37 -8.28
N TYR A 33 5.00 0.37 -7.54
CA TYR A 33 3.94 0.50 -6.53
C TYR A 33 4.43 -0.06 -5.19
N ASN A 34 4.03 0.57 -4.09
CA ASN A 34 4.35 0.06 -2.77
C ASN A 34 3.42 -1.10 -2.38
N ARG A 35 3.58 -1.66 -1.19
CA ARG A 35 2.78 -2.82 -0.73
C ARG A 35 1.28 -2.51 -0.61
N LEU A 36 0.90 -1.25 -0.49
CA LEU A 36 -0.50 -0.83 -0.48
C LEU A 36 -1.08 -0.65 -1.87
N GLY A 37 -0.26 -0.84 -2.92
CA GLY A 37 -0.71 -0.62 -4.29
C GLY A 37 -0.77 0.85 -4.67
N GLN A 38 -0.09 1.72 -3.94
CA GLN A 38 -0.02 3.14 -4.26
C GLN A 38 1.16 3.40 -5.21
N PRO A 39 0.96 4.22 -6.25
CA PRO A 39 2.03 4.48 -7.21
C PRO A 39 3.15 5.31 -6.59
N LEU A 40 4.37 4.98 -6.96
CA LEU A 40 5.57 5.75 -6.67
C LEU A 40 5.90 6.61 -7.89
N GLU A 41 7.13 7.13 -7.98
CA GLU A 41 7.52 7.94 -9.13
C GLU A 41 7.91 7.05 -10.32
N LEU A 42 7.62 7.52 -11.54
CA LEU A 42 8.07 6.86 -12.77
C LEU A 42 9.59 6.79 -12.79
N VAL A 43 10.11 5.66 -13.25
CA VAL A 43 11.55 5.43 -13.38
C VAL A 43 11.89 4.90 -14.78
N ASP A 44 13.17 4.94 -15.12
CA ASP A 44 13.63 4.61 -16.48
C ASP A 44 14.13 3.18 -16.62
N SER A 45 14.37 2.48 -15.52
CA SER A 45 14.92 1.13 -15.55
C SER A 45 14.30 0.23 -14.49
N TRP A 46 14.42 -1.08 -14.72
CA TRP A 46 13.98 -2.08 -13.76
C TRP A 46 14.71 -1.96 -12.42
N ASP A 47 16.02 -1.74 -12.46
CA ASP A 47 16.83 -1.60 -11.26
C ASP A 47 16.39 -0.41 -10.41
N GLU A 48 16.03 0.70 -11.05
CA GLU A 48 15.50 1.87 -10.36
C GLU A 48 14.15 1.58 -9.72
N ALA A 49 13.29 0.82 -10.41
CA ALA A 49 11.99 0.43 -9.87
C ALA A 49 12.15 -0.43 -8.62
N GLU A 50 13.01 -1.44 -8.69
CA GLU A 50 13.28 -2.30 -7.54
C GLU A 50 13.88 -1.52 -6.38
N ALA A 51 14.82 -0.62 -6.67
CA ALA A 51 15.43 0.23 -5.62
C ALA A 51 14.41 1.12 -4.93
N ALA A 52 13.47 1.69 -5.67
CA ALA A 52 12.42 2.53 -5.11
C ALA A 52 11.51 1.73 -4.16
N ILE A 53 11.15 0.52 -4.54
CA ILE A 53 10.32 -0.36 -3.72
C ILE A 53 11.11 -0.85 -2.50
N ASP A 54 12.36 -1.27 -2.67
CA ASP A 54 13.21 -1.74 -1.59
C ASP A 54 13.44 -0.67 -0.52
N ALA A 55 13.58 0.58 -0.93
CA ALA A 55 13.79 1.70 -0.01
C ALA A 55 12.62 1.89 0.96
N ILE A 56 11.41 1.57 0.52
CA ILE A 56 10.21 1.68 1.33
C ILE A 56 9.94 0.39 2.10
N GLY A 57 10.04 -0.75 1.41
CA GLY A 57 9.75 -2.07 1.98
C GLY A 57 8.34 -2.14 2.55
N LEU A 58 8.21 -2.67 3.76
CA LEU A 58 6.92 -2.77 4.45
C LEU A 58 6.65 -1.58 5.39
N ARG A 59 7.53 -0.58 5.40
CA ARG A 59 7.34 0.61 6.25
C ARG A 59 6.09 1.40 5.87
N CYS A 60 5.65 1.29 4.62
CA CYS A 60 4.41 1.95 4.19
C CYS A 60 3.17 1.44 4.92
N LEU A 61 3.26 0.29 5.60
CA LEU A 61 2.16 -0.27 6.38
C LEU A 61 2.13 0.26 7.81
N ASN A 62 3.19 0.95 8.24
CA ASN A 62 3.33 1.42 9.60
C ASN A 62 2.82 2.83 9.77
N GLY A 63 2.49 3.20 11.01
CA GLY A 63 2.12 4.56 11.36
C GLY A 63 0.63 4.83 11.20
N ARG A 64 0.32 6.10 11.12
CA ARG A 64 -1.05 6.58 11.07
C ARG A 64 -1.35 7.15 9.69
N PHE A 65 -2.58 6.93 9.25
CA PHE A 65 -3.07 7.39 7.96
C PHE A 65 -4.32 8.23 8.14
N GLN A 66 -4.63 9.05 7.13
CA GLN A 66 -5.89 9.77 7.06
C GLN A 66 -6.79 9.06 6.06
N TYR A 67 -7.99 8.73 6.47
CA TYR A 67 -8.98 8.10 5.59
C TYR A 67 -10.20 9.01 5.47
N ARG A 68 -10.58 9.33 4.24
CA ARG A 68 -11.77 10.13 3.95
C ARG A 68 -12.94 9.19 3.68
N THR A 69 -13.97 9.28 4.50
CA THR A 69 -15.19 8.50 4.32
C THR A 69 -16.04 9.04 3.17
N ASP A 70 -17.07 8.29 2.76
CA ASP A 70 -17.95 8.69 1.66
C ASP A 70 -18.71 9.98 1.96
N ASP A 71 -18.99 10.28 3.21
CA ASP A 71 -19.66 11.52 3.62
C ASP A 71 -18.69 12.68 3.90
N GLY A 72 -17.42 12.53 3.54
CA GLY A 72 -16.43 13.60 3.61
C GLY A 72 -15.74 13.76 4.96
N GLU A 73 -16.01 12.87 5.92
CA GLU A 73 -15.36 12.90 7.21
C GLU A 73 -13.93 12.34 7.11
N GLU A 74 -12.98 12.97 7.79
CA GLU A 74 -11.61 12.45 7.84
C GLU A 74 -11.34 11.78 9.18
N LEU A 75 -10.84 10.54 9.10
CA LEU A 75 -10.53 9.73 10.27
C LEU A 75 -9.03 9.44 10.29
N THR A 76 -8.44 9.45 11.48
CA THR A 76 -7.09 8.95 11.68
C THR A 76 -7.17 7.46 11.94
N VAL A 77 -6.45 6.66 11.12
CA VAL A 77 -6.54 5.21 11.17
C VAL A 77 -5.15 4.58 11.12
N ARG A 78 -5.09 3.31 11.50
CA ARG A 78 -3.93 2.44 11.29
C ARG A 78 -4.34 1.28 10.40
N ILE A 79 -3.37 0.68 9.73
CA ILE A 79 -3.60 -0.53 8.95
C ILE A 79 -3.54 -1.73 9.90
N LYS A 80 -4.60 -2.50 9.94
CA LYS A 80 -4.68 -3.71 10.75
C LYS A 80 -4.24 -4.94 9.96
N HIS A 81 -4.77 -5.12 8.74
CA HIS A 81 -4.42 -6.22 7.85
C HIS A 81 -4.48 -5.78 6.40
N VAL A 82 -3.63 -6.39 5.56
CA VAL A 82 -3.67 -6.23 4.10
C VAL A 82 -3.88 -7.62 3.50
N TYR A 83 -4.98 -7.77 2.78
CA TYR A 83 -5.32 -8.98 2.03
C TYR A 83 -5.17 -8.73 0.53
N ASP A 84 -5.33 -9.75 -0.28
CA ASP A 84 -5.19 -9.64 -1.74
C ASP A 84 -6.24 -8.73 -2.39
N ASP A 85 -7.41 -8.64 -1.78
CA ASP A 85 -8.56 -7.93 -2.33
C ASP A 85 -9.06 -6.77 -1.45
N ARG A 86 -8.51 -6.62 -0.24
CA ARG A 86 -8.99 -5.59 0.69
C ARG A 86 -7.94 -5.21 1.72
N ILE A 87 -8.15 -4.06 2.33
CA ILE A 87 -7.34 -3.56 3.45
C ILE A 87 -8.28 -3.35 4.62
N VAL A 88 -7.91 -3.82 5.80
CA VAL A 88 -8.66 -3.58 7.03
C VAL A 88 -7.95 -2.50 7.83
N LEU A 89 -8.65 -1.40 8.08
CA LEU A 89 -8.19 -0.28 8.88
C LEU A 89 -8.80 -0.34 10.27
N THR A 90 -8.18 0.32 11.23
CA THR A 90 -8.74 0.47 12.57
C THR A 90 -8.60 1.91 13.05
N THR A 91 -9.62 2.40 13.74
CA THR A 91 -9.54 3.71 14.41
C THR A 91 -8.83 3.63 15.76
N ALA A 92 -8.55 2.42 16.26
CA ALA A 92 -7.69 2.23 17.44
C ALA A 92 -6.27 2.63 17.11
N LEU A 93 -5.73 3.64 17.81
CA LEU A 93 -4.41 4.19 17.52
C LEU A 93 -3.29 3.55 18.34
N THR A 94 -3.64 2.68 19.28
CA THR A 94 -2.69 1.93 20.11
C THR A 94 -3.13 0.48 20.22
N ASP A 95 -2.23 -0.38 20.70
CA ASP A 95 -2.54 -1.78 20.99
C ASP A 95 -3.05 -1.99 22.42
N ALA A 96 -3.30 -0.90 23.14
CA ALA A 96 -3.86 -0.97 24.51
C ALA A 96 -5.24 -1.60 24.50
N VAL A 97 -5.54 -2.40 25.51
CA VAL A 97 -6.80 -3.14 25.61
C VAL A 97 -8.01 -2.20 25.61
N GLU A 98 -7.88 -1.04 26.21
CA GLU A 98 -8.93 -0.03 26.29
C GLU A 98 -9.12 0.75 25.00
N ASP A 99 -8.20 0.67 24.04
CA ASP A 99 -8.32 1.33 22.75
C ASP A 99 -8.91 0.35 21.74
N VAL A 100 -10.23 0.19 21.78
CA VAL A 100 -10.92 -0.83 20.98
C VAL A 100 -11.10 -0.40 19.53
N GLY A 101 -11.48 0.85 19.27
CA GLY A 101 -11.69 1.38 17.93
C GLY A 101 -12.72 0.62 17.11
N GLU A 102 -12.88 1.06 15.86
CA GLU A 102 -13.73 0.42 14.85
C GLU A 102 -12.89 -0.06 13.69
N GLU A 103 -13.33 -1.12 13.03
CA GLU A 103 -12.68 -1.61 11.82
C GLU A 103 -13.40 -1.10 10.59
N ILE A 104 -12.61 -0.70 9.59
CA ILE A 104 -13.11 -0.23 8.30
C ILE A 104 -12.44 -1.05 7.21
N THR A 105 -13.23 -1.68 6.35
CA THR A 105 -12.71 -2.46 5.23
C THR A 105 -12.79 -1.64 3.95
N ILE A 106 -11.67 -1.50 3.26
CA ILE A 106 -11.57 -0.78 2.00
C ILE A 106 -10.99 -1.71 0.92
N PRO A 107 -11.20 -1.42 -0.37
CA PRO A 107 -10.67 -2.27 -1.42
C PRO A 107 -9.14 -2.17 -1.51
N PHE A 108 -8.53 -3.18 -2.11
CA PHE A 108 -7.11 -3.20 -2.45
C PHE A 108 -6.99 -3.25 -3.99
N PRO A 109 -6.13 -2.46 -4.63
CA PRO A 109 -5.15 -1.51 -4.08
C PRO A 109 -5.77 -0.34 -3.32
N ALA A 110 -4.97 0.30 -2.46
CA ALA A 110 -5.46 1.38 -1.62
C ALA A 110 -6.07 2.51 -2.46
N PRO A 111 -7.30 2.93 -2.14
CA PRO A 111 -7.93 4.05 -2.85
C PRO A 111 -7.29 5.38 -2.46
N ALA A 112 -7.54 6.41 -3.29
CA ALA A 112 -7.00 7.75 -3.05
C ALA A 112 -7.49 8.36 -1.71
N ALA A 113 -8.61 7.86 -1.17
CA ALA A 113 -9.13 8.32 0.11
C ALA A 113 -8.23 7.98 1.30
N LEU A 114 -7.31 7.02 1.13
CA LEU A 114 -6.33 6.66 2.15
C LEU A 114 -5.01 7.38 1.87
N ARG A 115 -4.55 8.18 2.81
CA ARG A 115 -3.34 8.99 2.64
C ARG A 115 -2.41 8.90 3.82
#